data_1ae662ac2bd6a1b4128409856122e6be
#
_entry.id   1ae662ac2bd6a1b4128409856122e6be
#
_cell.length_a   1.000
_cell.length_b   1.000
_cell.length_c   1.000
_cell.angle_alpha   90.00
_cell.angle_beta   90.00
_cell.angle_gamma   90.00
#
_symmetry.space_group_name_H-M   'P 1'
#
loop_
_entity.id
_entity.type
_entity.pdbx_description
1 polymer ?
#
loop_
_entity_poly.entity_id
_entity_poly.type
_entity_poly.pdbx_seq_one_letter_code
_entity_poly.pdbx_strand_id
1 'polypeptide(L)'
;SSDFSIALIDVDHFKGVNDEHGHLAGDMVLREVGLDLETQLESGSSAFRWGGDEFAVIFTNSRGESTDILNAWIQRIASQSFTADAVSISVTCSAGITSWMQDEDQQGTFRRCDQALYEAKRAGRNQVISN
;
A
#
# COMPACT_ATOMS: atom_id res chain seq x y z
N SER A 1 -15.21 13.68 16.12
CA SER A 1 -14.00 12.87 16.04
C SER A 1 -13.60 12.75 14.59
N SER A 2 -12.38 13.03 14.35
CA SER A 2 -11.84 12.86 13.03
C SER A 2 -11.56 11.37 12.80
N ASP A 3 -12.18 10.84 11.81
CA ASP A 3 -11.98 9.45 11.44
C ASP A 3 -10.92 9.36 10.37
N PHE A 4 -9.70 9.77 10.73
CA PHE A 4 -8.55 9.58 9.86
C PHE A 4 -7.95 8.22 10.10
N SER A 5 -7.43 7.63 9.05
CA SER A 5 -6.63 6.42 9.16
C SER A 5 -5.42 6.53 8.27
N ILE A 6 -4.40 5.76 8.62
CA ILE A 6 -3.12 5.76 7.91
C ILE A 6 -2.80 4.34 7.51
N ALA A 7 -2.35 4.17 6.28
CA ALA A 7 -1.89 2.88 5.78
C ALA A 7 -0.48 3.00 5.27
N LEU A 8 0.30 1.96 5.49
CA LEU A 8 1.59 1.76 4.83
C LEU A 8 1.45 0.54 3.93
N ILE A 9 1.89 0.69 2.70
CA ILE A 9 1.73 -0.33 1.66
C ILE A 9 3.08 -0.63 1.06
N ASP A 10 3.36 -1.91 0.86
CA ASP A 10 4.62 -2.36 0.28
C ASP A 10 4.32 -3.28 -0.89
N VAL A 11 5.06 -3.11 -1.98
CA VAL A 11 4.96 -4.00 -3.14
C VAL A 11 5.76 -5.26 -2.83
N ASP A 12 5.07 -6.39 -2.78
CA ASP A 12 5.67 -7.66 -2.38
C ASP A 12 6.74 -8.11 -3.38
N HIS A 13 7.88 -8.55 -2.84
CA HIS A 13 8.98 -9.09 -3.66
C HIS A 13 9.45 -8.15 -4.75
N PHE A 14 9.41 -6.85 -4.48
CA PHE A 14 9.79 -5.85 -5.47
C PHE A 14 11.25 -5.97 -5.90
N LYS A 15 12.13 -6.37 -4.98
CA LYS A 15 13.52 -6.61 -5.33
C LYS A 15 13.64 -7.65 -6.44
N GLY A 16 12.78 -8.68 -6.39
CA GLY A 16 12.74 -9.70 -7.44
C GLY A 16 12.35 -9.15 -8.79
N VAL A 17 11.43 -8.18 -8.82
CA VAL A 17 11.04 -7.51 -10.07
C VAL A 17 12.26 -6.80 -10.67
N ASN A 18 12.99 -6.05 -9.87
CA ASN A 18 14.20 -5.36 -10.32
C ASN A 18 15.26 -6.35 -10.80
N ASP A 19 15.47 -7.41 -10.03
CA ASP A 19 16.50 -8.41 -10.35
C ASP A 19 16.17 -9.13 -11.67
N GLU A 20 14.91 -9.40 -11.91
CA GLU A 20 14.49 -10.14 -13.11
C GLU A 20 14.32 -9.24 -14.32
N HIS A 21 13.77 -8.03 -14.14
CA HIS A 21 13.33 -7.18 -15.25
C HIS A 21 14.10 -5.86 -15.36
N GLY A 22 14.94 -5.53 -14.37
CA GLY A 22 15.71 -4.30 -14.36
C GLY A 22 14.99 -3.17 -13.64
N HIS A 23 15.77 -2.13 -13.28
CA HIS A 23 15.26 -1.01 -12.49
C HIS A 23 14.24 -0.16 -13.25
N LEU A 24 14.38 -0.04 -14.56
CA LEU A 24 13.41 0.75 -15.34
C LEU A 24 12.03 0.11 -15.31
N ALA A 25 11.98 -1.22 -15.44
CA ALA A 25 10.72 -1.94 -15.35
C ALA A 25 10.13 -1.85 -13.95
N GLY A 26 10.98 -1.96 -12.92
CA GLY A 26 10.56 -1.79 -11.53
C GLY A 26 9.98 -0.41 -11.28
N ASP A 27 10.64 0.63 -11.77
CA ASP A 27 10.14 2.00 -11.63
C ASP A 27 8.79 2.17 -12.30
N MET A 28 8.61 1.57 -13.47
CA MET A 28 7.33 1.63 -14.18
C MET A 28 6.23 0.94 -13.37
N VAL A 29 6.52 -0.23 -12.80
CA VAL A 29 5.54 -0.94 -11.97
C VAL A 29 5.14 -0.09 -10.77
N LEU A 30 6.11 0.50 -10.06
CA LEU A 30 5.81 1.35 -8.92
C LEU A 30 4.95 2.54 -9.31
N ARG A 31 5.27 3.16 -10.44
CA ARG A 31 4.50 4.30 -10.91
C ARG A 31 3.06 3.91 -11.21
N GLU A 32 2.87 2.80 -11.91
CA GLU A 32 1.53 2.35 -12.28
C GLU A 32 0.72 1.92 -11.05
N VAL A 33 1.36 1.25 -10.11
CA VAL A 33 0.72 0.85 -8.85
C VAL A 33 0.26 2.10 -8.09
N GLY A 34 1.13 3.10 -7.99
CA GLY A 34 0.79 4.34 -7.29
C GLY A 34 -0.34 5.11 -7.95
N LEU A 35 -0.33 5.20 -9.28
CA LEU A 35 -1.41 5.87 -10.01
C LEU A 35 -2.73 5.13 -9.84
N ASP A 36 -2.69 3.81 -9.86
CA ASP A 36 -3.89 3.02 -9.65
C ASP A 36 -4.44 3.22 -8.24
N LEU A 37 -3.56 3.24 -7.25
CA LEU A 37 -3.96 3.49 -5.86
C LEU A 37 -4.68 4.82 -5.72
N GLU A 38 -4.18 5.86 -6.35
CA GLU A 38 -4.79 7.18 -6.28
C GLU A 38 -6.24 7.17 -6.80
N THR A 39 -6.55 6.33 -7.77
CA THR A 39 -7.91 6.25 -8.32
C THR A 39 -8.93 5.73 -7.31
N GLN A 40 -8.47 5.10 -6.23
CA GLN A 40 -9.34 4.53 -5.21
C GLN A 40 -9.65 5.50 -4.08
N LEU A 41 -8.96 6.63 -4.04
CA LEU A 41 -9.04 7.54 -2.91
C LEU A 41 -10.17 8.53 -3.07
N GLU A 42 -10.87 8.79 -1.98
CA GLU A 42 -11.92 9.81 -1.93
C GLU A 42 -11.30 11.17 -1.73
N SER A 43 -12.10 12.21 -1.97
CA SER A 43 -11.68 13.58 -1.81
C SER A 43 -11.13 13.83 -0.41
N GLY A 44 -9.98 14.46 -0.33
CA GLY A 44 -9.31 14.74 0.94
C GLY A 44 -8.30 13.69 1.36
N SER A 45 -8.36 12.49 0.79
CA SER A 45 -7.36 11.46 1.05
C SER A 45 -6.15 11.65 0.14
N SER A 46 -4.98 11.22 0.60
CA SER A 46 -3.73 11.41 -0.13
C SER A 46 -2.88 10.16 -0.09
N ALA A 47 -2.24 9.85 -1.21
CA ALA A 47 -1.26 8.78 -1.29
C ALA A 47 0.07 9.36 -1.77
N PHE A 48 1.18 8.83 -1.27
CA PHE A 48 2.50 9.29 -1.67
C PHE A 48 3.54 8.18 -1.47
N ARG A 49 4.66 8.31 -2.18
CA ARG A 49 5.78 7.39 -2.02
C ARG A 49 6.43 7.65 -0.67
N TRP A 50 6.50 6.60 0.15
CA TRP A 50 7.07 6.70 1.48
C TRP A 50 8.54 6.27 1.49
N GLY A 51 8.87 5.27 0.69
CA GLY A 51 10.19 4.73 0.56
C GLY A 51 10.40 4.19 -0.83
N GLY A 52 11.41 3.35 -1.03
CA GLY A 52 11.76 2.81 -2.34
C GLY A 52 10.60 2.09 -3.02
N ASP A 53 10.00 1.15 -2.31
CA ASP A 53 8.90 0.34 -2.81
C ASP A 53 7.67 0.43 -1.91
N GLU A 54 7.57 1.50 -1.12
CA GLU A 54 6.50 1.71 -0.15
C GLU A 54 5.68 2.94 -0.49
N PHE A 55 4.39 2.83 -0.20
CA PHE A 55 3.45 3.95 -0.29
C PHE A 55 2.82 4.19 1.06
N ALA A 56 2.49 5.43 1.35
CA ALA A 56 1.71 5.80 2.52
C ALA A 56 0.42 6.43 2.05
N VAL A 57 -0.66 6.16 2.75
CA VAL A 57 -1.96 6.77 2.44
C VAL A 57 -2.53 7.37 3.72
N ILE A 58 -3.00 8.60 3.60
CA ILE A 58 -3.77 9.24 4.66
C ILE A 58 -5.21 9.26 4.18
N PHE A 59 -6.06 8.49 4.84
CA PHE A 59 -7.48 8.40 4.51
C PHE A 59 -8.29 9.35 5.37
N THR A 60 -9.27 9.99 4.76
CA THR A 60 -10.28 10.74 5.50
C THR A 60 -11.43 9.85 5.93
N ASN A 61 -11.31 8.56 5.66
CA ASN A 61 -12.30 7.55 6.04
C ASN A 61 -11.91 6.92 7.37
N SER A 62 -12.88 6.30 8.03
CA SER A 62 -12.63 5.51 9.23
C SER A 62 -11.73 4.32 8.89
N ARG A 63 -11.13 3.72 9.93
CA ARG A 63 -10.28 2.55 9.73
C ARG A 63 -11.03 1.42 9.04
N GLY A 64 -12.29 1.19 9.41
CA GLY A 64 -13.09 0.12 8.80
C GLY A 64 -13.34 0.36 7.32
N GLU A 65 -13.75 1.57 6.95
CA GLU A 65 -13.99 1.93 5.56
C GLU A 65 -12.68 1.86 4.75
N SER A 66 -11.61 2.39 5.33
CA SER A 66 -10.31 2.40 4.66
C SER A 66 -9.78 1.00 4.45
N THR A 67 -10.00 0.12 5.42
CA THR A 67 -9.60 -1.29 5.31
C THR A 67 -10.33 -1.96 4.14
N ASP A 68 -11.61 -1.68 3.99
CA ASP A 68 -12.40 -2.24 2.89
C ASP A 68 -11.89 -1.73 1.54
N ILE A 69 -11.58 -0.43 1.46
CA ILE A 69 -11.03 0.16 0.23
C ILE A 69 -9.71 -0.50 -0.13
N LEU A 70 -8.82 -0.63 0.84
CA LEU A 70 -7.51 -1.24 0.61
C LEU A 70 -7.62 -2.71 0.25
N ASN A 71 -8.49 -3.44 0.93
CA ASN A 71 -8.65 -4.87 0.65
C ASN A 71 -9.11 -5.10 -0.79
N ALA A 72 -10.08 -4.32 -1.24
CA ALA A 72 -10.57 -4.42 -2.62
C ALA A 72 -9.46 -4.06 -3.61
N TRP A 73 -8.69 -3.01 -3.32
CA TRP A 73 -7.61 -2.58 -4.19
C TRP A 73 -6.48 -3.62 -4.25
N ILE A 74 -6.10 -4.20 -3.11
CA ILE A 74 -5.06 -5.23 -3.06
C ILE A 74 -5.44 -6.43 -3.91
N GLN A 75 -6.71 -6.86 -3.83
CA GLN A 75 -7.19 -7.96 -4.64
C GLN A 75 -7.16 -7.63 -6.13
N ARG A 76 -7.50 -6.39 -6.48
CA ARG A 76 -7.47 -5.97 -7.87
C ARG A 76 -6.04 -5.92 -8.42
N ILE A 77 -5.10 -5.41 -7.64
CA ILE A 77 -3.69 -5.38 -8.05
C ILE A 77 -3.17 -6.80 -8.28
N ALA A 78 -3.54 -7.73 -7.42
CA ALA A 78 -3.10 -9.12 -7.55
C ALA A 78 -3.59 -9.77 -8.85
N SER A 79 -4.70 -9.29 -9.40
CA SER A 79 -5.28 -9.85 -10.63
C SER A 79 -4.87 -9.09 -11.89
N GLN A 80 -4.10 -8.00 -11.73
CA GLN A 80 -3.62 -7.20 -12.85
C GLN A 80 -2.22 -7.61 -13.27
N SER A 81 -1.87 -7.26 -14.51
CA SER A 81 -0.47 -7.32 -14.91
C SER A 81 -0.08 -5.97 -15.48
N PHE A 82 1.19 -5.65 -15.36
CA PHE A 82 1.78 -4.42 -15.85
C PHE A 82 2.72 -4.75 -16.99
N THR A 83 2.66 -4.02 -18.08
CA THR A 83 3.45 -4.33 -19.27
C THR A 83 4.63 -3.37 -19.38
N ALA A 84 5.83 -3.94 -19.45
CA ALA A 84 7.06 -3.20 -19.68
C ALA A 84 7.81 -3.90 -20.83
N ASP A 85 8.05 -3.19 -21.94
CA ASP A 85 8.77 -3.72 -23.09
C ASP A 85 8.21 -5.09 -23.54
N ALA A 86 6.89 -5.17 -23.68
CA ALA A 86 6.18 -6.36 -24.10
C ALA A 86 6.24 -7.52 -23.10
N VAL A 87 6.75 -7.29 -21.89
CA VAL A 87 6.79 -8.29 -20.83
C VAL A 87 5.72 -7.99 -19.80
N SER A 88 4.93 -8.98 -19.42
CA SER A 88 3.91 -8.85 -18.38
C SER A 88 4.53 -9.11 -17.02
N ILE A 89 4.30 -8.19 -16.09
CA ILE A 89 4.80 -8.28 -14.73
C ILE A 89 3.61 -8.26 -13.78
N SER A 90 3.53 -9.25 -12.90
CA SER A 90 2.48 -9.32 -11.88
C SER A 90 3.10 -9.12 -10.51
N VAL A 91 2.43 -8.33 -9.67
CA VAL A 91 2.88 -8.10 -8.29
C VAL A 91 1.68 -8.18 -7.36
N THR A 92 1.96 -8.39 -6.09
CA THR A 92 0.96 -8.23 -5.04
C THR A 92 1.43 -7.15 -4.09
N CYS A 93 0.55 -6.70 -3.22
CA CYS A 93 0.87 -5.69 -2.22
C CYS A 93 0.42 -6.16 -0.84
N SER A 94 1.18 -5.77 0.16
CA SER A 94 0.83 -5.96 1.55
C SER A 94 0.66 -4.61 2.21
N ALA A 95 -0.25 -4.50 3.15
CA ALA A 95 -0.53 -3.23 3.81
C ALA A 95 -0.85 -3.40 5.27
N GLY A 96 -0.50 -2.39 6.04
CA GLY A 96 -0.94 -2.23 7.41
C GLY A 96 -1.73 -0.95 7.51
N ILE A 97 -2.80 -0.95 8.29
CA ILE A 97 -3.63 0.23 8.48
C ILE A 97 -3.99 0.40 9.93
N THR A 98 -4.04 1.65 10.39
CA THR A 98 -4.40 1.97 11.76
C THR A 98 -5.16 3.28 11.79
N SER A 99 -5.91 3.50 12.88
CA SER A 99 -6.57 4.78 13.10
C SER A 99 -5.57 5.83 13.57
N TRP A 100 -5.77 7.06 13.15
CA TRP A 100 -5.03 8.19 13.69
C TRP A 100 -5.57 8.47 15.10
N MET A 101 -4.68 8.51 16.08
CA MET A 101 -5.05 8.76 17.47
C MET A 101 -4.56 10.14 17.88
N GLN A 102 -5.46 11.00 18.33
CA GLN A 102 -5.15 12.39 18.65
C GLN A 102 -4.18 12.56 19.80
N ASP A 103 -4.27 11.70 20.81
CA ASP A 103 -3.42 11.78 22.00
C ASP A 103 -2.12 11.01 21.85
N GLU A 104 -1.85 10.52 20.68
CA GLU A 104 -0.63 9.79 20.37
C GLU A 104 0.23 10.64 19.45
N ASP A 105 1.54 10.57 19.62
CA ASP A 105 2.40 11.29 18.70
C ASP A 105 2.44 10.58 17.34
N GLN A 106 2.95 11.30 16.36
CA GLN A 106 3.02 10.80 14.99
C GLN A 106 3.82 9.50 14.90
N GLN A 107 4.90 9.40 15.67
CA GLN A 107 5.75 8.22 15.67
C GLN A 107 5.01 6.99 16.18
N GLY A 108 4.17 7.15 17.19
CA GLY A 108 3.37 6.05 17.73
C GLY A 108 2.40 5.51 16.71
N THR A 109 1.73 6.40 15.98
CA THR A 109 0.80 6.00 14.94
C THR A 109 1.51 5.24 13.82
N PHE A 110 2.64 5.77 13.34
CA PHE A 110 3.40 5.09 12.29
C PHE A 110 3.95 3.74 12.76
N ARG A 111 4.37 3.66 14.00
CA ARG A 111 4.88 2.39 14.56
C ARG A 111 3.80 1.32 14.55
N ARG A 112 2.58 1.65 14.94
CA ARG A 112 1.46 0.70 14.89
C ARG A 112 1.14 0.28 13.47
N CYS A 113 1.19 1.22 12.56
CA CYS A 113 0.93 0.97 11.15
C CYS A 113 2.01 0.04 10.56
N ASP A 114 3.27 0.33 10.87
CA ASP A 114 4.40 -0.45 10.40
C ASP A 114 4.35 -1.89 10.95
N GLN A 115 3.93 -2.02 12.22
CA GLN A 115 3.76 -3.35 12.81
C GLN A 115 2.67 -4.14 12.10
N ALA A 116 1.57 -3.49 11.76
CA ALA A 116 0.49 -4.15 11.01
C ALA A 116 0.98 -4.60 9.63
N LEU A 117 1.77 -3.78 8.96
CA LEU A 117 2.37 -4.15 7.68
C LEU A 117 3.29 -5.36 7.83
N TYR A 118 4.12 -5.36 8.87
CA TYR A 118 4.99 -6.50 9.14
C TYR A 118 4.17 -7.78 9.32
N GLU A 119 3.07 -7.69 10.05
CA GLU A 119 2.20 -8.84 10.24
C GLU A 119 1.56 -9.32 8.94
N ALA A 120 1.19 -8.40 8.05
CA ALA A 120 0.67 -8.76 6.74
C ALA A 120 1.69 -9.58 5.95
N LYS A 121 2.96 -9.16 6.00
CA LYS A 121 4.03 -9.91 5.33
C LYS A 121 4.23 -11.28 5.96
N ARG A 122 4.16 -11.38 7.28
CA ARG A 122 4.31 -12.65 7.98
C ARG A 122 3.15 -13.59 7.72
N ALA A 123 1.96 -13.05 7.52
CA ALA A 123 0.75 -13.86 7.32
C ALA A 123 0.61 -14.38 5.89
N GLY A 124 1.58 -14.09 5.02
CA GLY A 124 1.57 -14.61 3.65
C GLY A 124 1.53 -13.55 2.58
N ARG A 125 1.63 -12.28 2.95
CA ARG A 125 1.59 -11.15 2.01
C ARG A 125 0.25 -11.03 1.29
N ASN A 126 0.14 -10.14 0.34
CA ASN A 126 -1.05 -9.98 -0.49
C ASN A 126 -2.30 -9.77 0.35
N GLN A 127 -2.22 -8.89 1.34
CA GLN A 127 -3.33 -8.67 2.26
C GLN A 127 -3.12 -7.39 3.04
N VAL A 128 -4.19 -6.90 3.67
CA VAL A 128 -4.12 -5.79 4.61
C VAL A 128 -4.41 -6.31 6.01
N ILE A 129 -3.62 -5.85 6.97
CA ILE A 129 -3.86 -6.10 8.38
C ILE A 129 -4.24 -4.78 9.04
N SER A 130 -5.34 -4.80 9.76
CA SER A 130 -5.84 -3.65 10.50
C SER A 130 -5.44 -3.77 11.95
N ASN A 131 -4.89 -2.69 12.49
CA ASN A 131 -4.41 -2.68 13.87
C ASN A 131 -5.22 -1.71 14.72
#